data_48b39b8a65bcccf4461cc15c264947cb
#
_entry.id   48b39b8a65bcccf4461cc15c264947cb
#
_cell.length_a   1.000
_cell.length_b   1.000
_cell.length_c   1.000
_cell.angle_alpha   90.00
_cell.angle_beta   90.00
_cell.angle_gamma   90.00
#
_symmetry.space_group_name_H-M   'P 1'
#
loop_
_entity.id
_entity.type
_entity.pdbx_description
1 polymer ?
#
loop_
_entity_poly.entity_id
_entity_poly.type
_entity_poly.pdbx_seq_one_letter_code
_entity_poly.pdbx_strand_id
1 'polypeptide(L)'
;MSLKDRLAREIVLTGPMTVADYVTRCLHDPEGGYYATRPAIGATGDFITAPMISQMFGELIGLWAVELWRRLGAPERVRLVEVGPGDGTLMADALRAARLDPEFLRAVDLILIEPSPPLREAQARMLADSDIHPRWVASLDRIETDAPVILIANEVLDCLPARQSVKTE
;
A
#
# COMPACT_ATOMS: atom_id res chain seq x y z
N MET A 1 6.51 26.60 12.67
CA MET A 1 5.12 27.00 12.27
C MET A 1 4.36 25.72 12.00
N SER A 2 3.16 25.56 12.59
CA SER A 2 2.38 24.31 12.39
C SER A 2 1.89 24.16 10.95
N LEU A 3 1.54 22.93 10.52
CA LEU A 3 0.91 22.73 9.21
C LEU A 3 -0.38 23.55 9.08
N LYS A 4 -1.20 23.62 10.12
CA LYS A 4 -2.40 24.44 10.18
C LYS A 4 -2.11 25.91 9.84
N ASP A 5 -1.07 26.48 10.46
CA ASP A 5 -0.72 27.90 10.23
C ASP A 5 -0.20 28.14 8.79
N ARG A 6 0.55 27.16 8.24
CA ARG A 6 1.02 27.22 6.85
C ARG A 6 -0.14 27.19 5.87
N LEU A 7 -1.10 26.27 6.06
CA LEU A 7 -2.30 26.16 5.22
C LEU A 7 -3.18 27.43 5.32
N ALA A 8 -3.42 27.92 6.53
CA ALA A 8 -4.21 29.13 6.74
C ALA A 8 -3.58 30.35 6.02
N ARG A 9 -2.26 30.50 6.12
CA ARG A 9 -1.53 31.58 5.43
C ARG A 9 -1.59 31.42 3.90
N GLU A 10 -1.43 30.22 3.39
CA GLU A 10 -1.52 29.92 1.97
C GLU A 10 -2.90 30.30 1.42
N ILE A 11 -3.98 29.87 2.07
CA ILE A 11 -5.36 30.19 1.68
C ILE A 11 -5.61 31.71 1.68
N VAL A 12 -5.07 32.45 2.66
CA VAL A 12 -5.19 33.93 2.69
C VAL A 12 -4.49 34.57 1.50
N LEU A 13 -3.36 34.02 1.05
CA LEU A 13 -2.55 34.59 -0.03
C LEU A 13 -3.02 34.17 -1.42
N THR A 14 -3.46 32.94 -1.59
CA THR A 14 -3.74 32.33 -2.91
C THR A 14 -5.23 32.09 -3.18
N GLY A 15 -6.08 32.23 -2.15
CA GLY A 15 -7.51 31.90 -2.22
C GLY A 15 -7.81 30.47 -1.78
N PRO A 16 -9.05 29.99 -1.98
CA PRO A 16 -9.49 28.67 -1.56
C PRO A 16 -8.65 27.54 -2.18
N MET A 17 -8.34 26.55 -1.37
CA MET A 17 -7.62 25.34 -1.78
C MET A 17 -8.64 24.26 -2.21
N THR A 18 -8.28 23.41 -3.17
CA THR A 18 -9.10 22.25 -3.52
C THR A 18 -9.07 21.21 -2.38
N VAL A 19 -10.12 20.37 -2.29
CA VAL A 19 -10.14 19.27 -1.31
C VAL A 19 -8.98 18.32 -1.55
N ALA A 20 -8.64 18.04 -2.81
CA ALA A 20 -7.51 17.18 -3.15
C ALA A 20 -6.17 17.75 -2.64
N ASP A 21 -5.93 19.05 -2.83
CA ASP A 21 -4.71 19.69 -2.34
C ASP A 21 -4.67 19.72 -0.81
N TYR A 22 -5.81 20.01 -0.17
CA TYR A 22 -5.93 20.02 1.29
C TYR A 22 -5.62 18.64 1.88
N VAL A 23 -6.23 17.57 1.34
CA VAL A 23 -5.99 16.18 1.77
C VAL A 23 -4.53 15.80 1.56
N THR A 24 -3.95 16.12 0.39
CA THR A 24 -2.53 15.88 0.11
C THR A 24 -1.63 16.50 1.18
N ARG A 25 -1.89 17.76 1.54
CA ARG A 25 -1.09 18.46 2.55
C ARG A 25 -1.31 17.89 3.95
N CYS A 26 -2.55 17.59 4.33
CA CYS A 26 -2.84 17.03 5.65
C CYS A 26 -2.24 15.63 5.85
N LEU A 27 -2.22 14.80 4.82
CA LEU A 27 -1.76 13.42 4.93
C LEU A 27 -0.27 13.25 4.58
N HIS A 28 0.23 13.97 3.55
CA HIS A 28 1.52 13.68 2.93
C HIS A 28 2.53 14.83 2.97
N ASP A 29 2.24 15.97 3.62
CA ASP A 29 3.22 17.06 3.77
C ASP A 29 4.46 16.55 4.52
N PRO A 30 5.70 16.74 3.98
CA PRO A 30 6.91 16.16 4.56
C PRO A 30 7.20 16.62 6.00
N GLU A 31 6.76 17.82 6.38
CA GLU A 31 7.07 18.42 7.69
C GLU A 31 5.92 18.34 8.70
N GLY A 32 4.71 18.02 8.25
CA GLY A 32 3.53 18.05 9.12
C GLY A 32 2.40 17.13 8.73
N GLY A 33 2.54 16.39 7.63
CA GLY A 33 1.54 15.44 7.17
C GLY A 33 1.44 14.24 8.10
N TYR A 34 0.25 13.70 8.22
CA TYR A 34 -0.07 12.62 9.14
C TYR A 34 0.80 11.38 8.91
N TYR A 35 0.89 10.89 7.67
CA TYR A 35 1.69 9.71 7.32
C TYR A 35 3.20 9.97 7.23
N ALA A 36 3.60 11.23 7.04
CA ALA A 36 5.00 11.60 6.95
C ALA A 36 5.69 11.73 8.32
N THR A 37 4.90 12.05 9.37
CA THR A 37 5.45 12.44 10.68
C THR A 37 5.12 11.48 11.82
N ARG A 38 4.26 10.48 11.58
CA ARG A 38 3.80 9.55 12.63
C ARG A 38 3.82 8.11 12.13
N PRO A 39 4.09 7.12 12.99
CA PRO A 39 3.78 5.72 12.72
C PRO A 39 2.26 5.55 12.77
N ALA A 40 1.57 5.85 11.68
CA ALA A 40 0.11 5.83 11.61
C ALA A 40 -0.46 4.40 11.65
N ILE A 41 0.31 3.41 11.23
CA ILE A 41 -0.08 2.01 11.08
C ILE A 41 0.82 1.15 11.96
N GLY A 42 0.23 0.19 12.68
CA GLY A 42 0.94 -0.73 13.55
C GLY A 42 0.26 -0.89 14.91
N ALA A 43 0.71 -1.83 15.73
CA ALA A 43 0.14 -2.13 17.06
C ALA A 43 0.12 -0.91 18.02
N THR A 44 0.94 0.10 17.74
CA THR A 44 1.01 1.38 18.46
C THR A 44 0.52 2.56 17.64
N GLY A 45 -0.04 2.31 16.43
CA GLY A 45 -0.58 3.34 15.54
C GLY A 45 -2.01 3.72 15.88
N ASP A 46 -2.51 4.75 15.19
CA ASP A 46 -3.88 5.25 15.38
C ASP A 46 -4.95 4.37 14.70
N PHE A 47 -4.53 3.45 13.80
CA PHE A 47 -5.42 2.58 13.03
C PHE A 47 -5.06 1.10 13.22
N ILE A 48 -6.10 0.30 13.46
CA ILE A 48 -6.04 -1.16 13.43
C ILE A 48 -6.80 -1.61 12.18
N THR A 49 -6.10 -2.20 11.21
CA THR A 49 -6.67 -2.68 9.95
C THR A 49 -6.96 -4.17 10.01
N ALA A 50 -7.77 -4.69 9.08
CA ALA A 50 -8.18 -6.09 9.05
C ALA A 50 -7.00 -7.10 9.12
N PRO A 51 -5.86 -6.90 8.44
CA PRO A 51 -4.68 -7.77 8.57
C PRO A 51 -4.13 -7.84 10.00
N MET A 52 -4.23 -6.76 10.77
CA MET A 52 -3.75 -6.71 12.14
C MET A 52 -4.70 -7.37 13.14
N ILE A 53 -5.99 -7.45 12.81
CA ILE A 53 -7.01 -8.09 13.64
C ILE A 53 -6.95 -9.60 13.50
N SER A 54 -6.73 -10.09 12.28
CA SER A 54 -6.80 -11.53 11.99
C SER A 54 -5.82 -11.92 10.89
N GLN A 55 -4.88 -12.77 11.26
CA GLN A 55 -3.98 -13.50 10.36
C GLN A 55 -4.74 -14.19 9.21
N MET A 56 -5.93 -14.72 9.50
CA MET A 56 -6.78 -15.41 8.52
C MET A 56 -7.14 -14.51 7.34
N PHE A 57 -7.25 -13.19 7.56
CA PHE A 57 -7.55 -12.24 6.47
C PHE A 57 -6.44 -12.27 5.41
N GLY A 58 -5.19 -12.12 5.80
CA GLY A 58 -4.05 -12.17 4.89
C GLY A 58 -3.89 -13.55 4.24
N GLU A 59 -4.09 -14.62 5.00
CA GLU A 59 -4.05 -16.00 4.48
C GLU A 59 -5.09 -16.25 3.38
N LEU A 60 -6.33 -15.77 3.57
CA LEU A 60 -7.38 -15.88 2.55
C LEU A 60 -7.05 -15.08 1.30
N ILE A 61 -6.45 -13.89 1.44
CA ILE A 61 -5.96 -13.09 0.30
C ILE A 61 -4.85 -13.84 -0.44
N GLY A 62 -3.94 -14.50 0.27
CA GLY A 62 -2.89 -15.33 -0.34
C GLY A 62 -3.46 -16.50 -1.13
N LEU A 63 -4.42 -17.24 -0.57
CA LEU A 63 -5.10 -18.34 -1.26
C LEU A 63 -5.90 -17.85 -2.47
N TRP A 64 -6.54 -16.68 -2.36
CA TRP A 64 -7.21 -16.04 -3.49
C TRP A 64 -6.21 -15.69 -4.61
N ALA A 65 -5.03 -15.18 -4.28
CA ALA A 65 -4.01 -14.85 -5.26
C ALA A 65 -3.51 -16.12 -6.00
N VAL A 66 -3.31 -17.24 -5.28
CA VAL A 66 -2.98 -18.54 -5.87
C VAL A 66 -4.06 -19.01 -6.83
N GLU A 67 -5.33 -18.95 -6.42
CA GLU A 67 -6.46 -19.34 -7.26
C GLU A 67 -6.58 -18.46 -8.50
N LEU A 68 -6.38 -17.15 -8.35
CA LEU A 68 -6.40 -16.21 -9.48
C LEU A 68 -5.26 -16.52 -10.47
N TRP A 69 -4.05 -16.79 -9.99
CA TRP A 69 -2.93 -17.18 -10.82
C TRP A 69 -3.23 -18.47 -11.64
N ARG A 70 -3.85 -19.48 -10.99
CA ARG A 70 -4.29 -20.69 -11.68
C ARG A 70 -5.31 -20.40 -12.78
N ARG A 71 -6.29 -19.52 -12.51
CA ARG A 71 -7.30 -19.10 -13.50
C ARG A 71 -6.71 -18.31 -14.65
N LEU A 72 -5.59 -17.64 -14.46
CA LEU A 72 -4.82 -16.98 -15.52
C LEU A 72 -4.01 -17.98 -16.37
N GLY A 73 -4.11 -19.27 -16.13
CA GLY A 73 -3.40 -20.34 -16.85
C GLY A 73 -2.04 -20.67 -16.24
N ALA A 74 -1.84 -20.36 -14.96
CA ALA A 74 -0.59 -20.60 -14.22
C ALA A 74 0.67 -20.14 -14.98
N PRO A 75 0.76 -18.84 -15.36
CA PRO A 75 1.89 -18.33 -16.12
C PRO A 75 3.19 -18.51 -15.34
N GLU A 76 4.29 -18.71 -16.06
CA GLU A 76 5.64 -18.87 -15.47
C GLU A 76 6.09 -17.66 -14.65
N ARG A 77 5.52 -16.49 -14.94
CA ARG A 77 5.77 -15.24 -14.20
C ARG A 77 4.47 -14.48 -13.96
N VAL A 78 4.25 -14.05 -12.72
CA VAL A 78 3.15 -13.18 -12.31
C VAL A 78 3.68 -12.13 -11.33
N ARG A 79 3.24 -10.89 -11.48
CA ARG A 79 3.55 -9.84 -10.50
C ARG A 79 2.48 -9.82 -9.43
N LEU A 80 2.89 -10.10 -8.20
CA LEU A 80 2.09 -9.87 -7.02
C LEU A 80 2.45 -8.50 -6.46
N VAL A 81 1.51 -7.57 -6.54
CA VAL A 81 1.72 -6.16 -6.20
C VAL A 81 0.86 -5.78 -5.01
N GLU A 82 1.45 -5.19 -3.98
CA GLU A 82 0.69 -4.55 -2.91
C GLU A 82 0.94 -3.04 -2.89
N VAL A 83 -0.14 -2.26 -2.86
CA VAL A 83 -0.11 -0.80 -2.73
C VAL A 83 -0.36 -0.43 -1.27
N GLY A 84 0.56 0.33 -0.68
CA GLY A 84 0.44 0.75 0.72
C GLY A 84 0.46 -0.42 1.71
N PRO A 85 1.51 -1.26 1.72
CA PRO A 85 1.55 -2.50 2.50
C PRO A 85 1.64 -2.29 4.02
N GLY A 86 1.65 -1.04 4.49
CA GLY A 86 1.78 -0.71 5.90
C GLY A 86 3.05 -1.29 6.51
N ASP A 87 2.91 -2.10 7.55
CA ASP A 87 4.04 -2.81 8.18
C ASP A 87 4.44 -4.12 7.49
N GLY A 88 3.67 -4.55 6.47
CA GLY A 88 3.90 -5.78 5.72
C GLY A 88 3.17 -7.02 6.24
N THR A 89 2.34 -6.87 7.27
CA THR A 89 1.62 -8.00 7.90
C THR A 89 0.75 -8.75 6.90
N LEU A 90 -0.05 -8.04 6.07
CA LEU A 90 -0.93 -8.69 5.09
C LEU A 90 -0.13 -9.57 4.12
N MET A 91 0.94 -9.04 3.55
CA MET A 91 1.76 -9.78 2.60
C MET A 91 2.49 -10.96 3.25
N ALA A 92 2.96 -10.82 4.48
CA ALA A 92 3.59 -11.92 5.22
C ALA A 92 2.62 -13.09 5.43
N ASP A 93 1.38 -12.80 5.81
CA ASP A 93 0.32 -13.80 5.98
C ASP A 93 -0.10 -14.42 4.65
N ALA A 94 -0.23 -13.62 3.60
CA ALA A 94 -0.55 -14.08 2.26
C ALA A 94 0.50 -15.05 1.71
N LEU A 95 1.78 -14.70 1.82
CA LEU A 95 2.87 -15.56 1.36
C LEU A 95 2.98 -16.85 2.19
N ARG A 96 2.70 -16.79 3.50
CA ARG A 96 2.67 -18.00 4.34
C ARG A 96 1.62 -18.99 3.87
N ALA A 97 0.40 -18.53 3.55
CA ALA A 97 -0.65 -19.40 3.01
C ALA A 97 -0.30 -19.89 1.60
N ALA A 98 0.31 -19.05 0.78
CA ALA A 98 0.73 -19.39 -0.58
C ALA A 98 1.81 -20.48 -0.64
N ARG A 99 2.48 -20.82 0.49
CA ARG A 99 3.39 -21.99 0.59
C ARG A 99 2.72 -23.33 0.26
N LEU A 100 1.40 -23.39 0.31
CA LEU A 100 0.64 -24.55 -0.14
C LEU A 100 0.74 -24.79 -1.65
N ASP A 101 1.18 -23.82 -2.42
CA ASP A 101 1.46 -23.92 -3.86
C ASP A 101 2.86 -23.41 -4.20
N PRO A 102 3.88 -24.28 -4.16
CA PRO A 102 5.26 -23.91 -4.46
C PRO A 102 5.48 -23.44 -5.92
N GLU A 103 4.59 -23.80 -6.85
CA GLU A 103 4.68 -23.37 -8.25
C GLU A 103 4.30 -21.91 -8.37
N PHE A 104 3.24 -21.50 -7.67
CA PHE A 104 2.89 -20.09 -7.56
C PHE A 104 4.04 -19.24 -6.99
N LEU A 105 4.63 -19.69 -5.87
CA LEU A 105 5.73 -18.95 -5.25
C LEU A 105 6.94 -18.78 -6.19
N ARG A 106 7.24 -19.80 -7.02
CA ARG A 106 8.32 -19.68 -8.02
C ARG A 106 8.00 -18.71 -9.15
N ALA A 107 6.71 -18.53 -9.47
CA ALA A 107 6.25 -17.62 -10.50
C ALA A 107 6.15 -16.16 -10.02
N VAL A 108 6.07 -15.92 -8.72
CA VAL A 108 5.83 -14.59 -8.15
C VAL A 108 7.06 -13.67 -8.24
N ASP A 109 6.87 -12.51 -8.87
CA ASP A 109 7.69 -11.31 -8.74
C ASP A 109 6.97 -10.36 -7.77
N LEU A 110 7.43 -10.31 -6.50
CA LEU A 110 6.78 -9.53 -5.44
C LEU A 110 7.20 -8.07 -5.49
N ILE A 111 6.22 -7.18 -5.60
CA ILE A 111 6.44 -5.73 -5.64
C ILE A 111 5.61 -5.05 -4.56
N LEU A 112 6.27 -4.25 -3.73
CA LEU A 112 5.63 -3.41 -2.73
C LEU A 112 5.73 -1.94 -3.15
N ILE A 113 4.58 -1.26 -3.24
CA ILE A 113 4.54 0.17 -3.54
C ILE A 113 4.49 0.93 -2.22
N GLU A 114 5.65 1.43 -1.82
CA GLU A 114 5.83 2.15 -0.57
C GLU A 114 6.88 3.25 -0.75
N PRO A 115 6.50 4.54 -0.68
CA PRO A 115 7.45 5.64 -0.77
C PRO A 115 8.27 5.87 0.50
N SER A 116 7.77 5.45 1.68
CA SER A 116 8.38 5.72 2.99
C SER A 116 9.54 4.77 3.31
N PRO A 117 10.80 5.24 3.44
CA PRO A 117 11.91 4.38 3.81
C PRO A 117 11.74 3.66 5.16
N PRO A 118 11.21 4.29 6.23
CA PRO A 118 10.97 3.60 7.50
C PRO A 118 9.99 2.44 7.39
N LEU A 119 8.94 2.57 6.55
CA LEU A 119 7.97 1.50 6.32
C LEU A 119 8.60 0.37 5.50
N ARG A 120 9.42 0.66 4.49
CA ARG A 120 10.19 -0.37 3.76
C ARG A 120 11.07 -1.20 4.69
N GLU A 121 11.71 -0.57 5.68
CA GLU A 121 12.50 -1.29 6.69
C GLU A 121 11.64 -2.18 7.57
N ALA A 122 10.43 -1.73 7.96
CA ALA A 122 9.49 -2.55 8.71
C ALA A 122 9.03 -3.76 7.88
N GLN A 123 8.65 -3.55 6.63
CA GLN A 123 8.26 -4.58 5.67
C GLN A 123 9.39 -5.58 5.43
N ALA A 124 10.63 -5.11 5.28
CA ALA A 124 11.79 -5.98 5.12
C ALA A 124 12.00 -6.91 6.34
N ARG A 125 11.79 -6.39 7.54
CA ARG A 125 11.85 -7.21 8.78
C ARG A 125 10.70 -8.20 8.83
N MET A 126 9.47 -7.78 8.50
CA MET A 126 8.29 -8.64 8.53
C MET A 126 8.39 -9.80 7.53
N LEU A 127 9.02 -9.56 6.38
CA LEU A 127 9.18 -10.53 5.30
C LEU A 127 10.54 -11.25 5.32
N ALA A 128 11.37 -11.07 6.36
CA ALA A 128 12.73 -11.63 6.42
C ALA A 128 12.76 -13.15 6.30
N ASP A 129 11.74 -13.83 6.87
CA ASP A 129 11.62 -15.32 6.84
C ASP A 129 10.81 -15.81 5.62
N SER A 130 10.50 -14.93 4.68
CA SER A 130 9.81 -15.30 3.44
C SER A 130 10.79 -15.86 2.42
N ASP A 131 10.36 -16.89 1.67
CA ASP A 131 11.13 -17.45 0.55
C ASP A 131 11.21 -16.46 -0.65
N ILE A 132 10.42 -15.38 -0.62
CA ILE A 132 10.34 -14.36 -1.66
C ILE A 132 10.73 -13.01 -1.06
N HIS A 133 11.70 -12.35 -1.69
CA HIS A 133 12.12 -11.01 -1.31
C HIS A 133 11.44 -9.95 -2.19
N PRO A 134 10.78 -8.95 -1.58
CA PRO A 134 10.10 -7.92 -2.33
C PRO A 134 11.07 -6.95 -3.01
N ARG A 135 10.64 -6.42 -4.14
CA ARG A 135 11.19 -5.22 -4.76
C ARG A 135 10.29 -4.03 -4.38
N TRP A 136 10.88 -2.94 -3.91
CA TRP A 136 10.14 -1.72 -3.58
C TRP A 136 10.18 -0.72 -4.73
N VAL A 137 9.01 -0.16 -5.03
CA VAL A 137 8.85 0.96 -5.96
C VAL A 137 8.08 2.09 -5.27
N ALA A 138 8.21 3.32 -5.80
CA ALA A 138 7.56 4.47 -5.21
C ALA A 138 6.11 4.68 -5.71
N SER A 139 5.76 4.12 -6.87
CA SER A 139 4.47 4.37 -7.53
C SER A 139 4.13 3.29 -8.56
N LEU A 140 2.86 3.22 -8.95
CA LEU A 140 2.32 2.24 -9.91
C LEU A 140 2.95 2.33 -11.31
N ASP A 141 3.32 3.52 -11.75
CA ASP A 141 3.94 3.76 -13.07
C ASP A 141 5.34 3.13 -13.21
N ARG A 142 5.90 2.63 -12.12
CA ARG A 142 7.18 1.91 -12.08
C ARG A 142 7.05 0.41 -12.26
N ILE A 143 5.83 -0.09 -12.47
CA ILE A 143 5.59 -1.52 -12.69
C ILE A 143 5.60 -1.78 -14.19
N GLU A 144 6.44 -2.70 -14.61
CA GLU A 144 6.46 -3.16 -15.99
C GLU A 144 5.19 -4.00 -16.28
N THR A 145 4.70 -3.97 -17.53
CA THR A 145 3.45 -4.63 -17.94
C THR A 145 3.65 -5.86 -18.81
N ASP A 146 4.84 -6.46 -18.76
CA ASP A 146 5.25 -7.62 -19.57
C ASP A 146 4.83 -8.99 -18.96
N ALA A 147 4.17 -8.98 -17.81
CA ALA A 147 3.58 -10.16 -17.15
C ALA A 147 2.22 -9.82 -16.54
N PRO A 148 1.34 -10.81 -16.30
CA PRO A 148 0.10 -10.60 -15.56
C PRO A 148 0.36 -10.00 -14.18
N VAL A 149 -0.56 -9.13 -13.73
CA VAL A 149 -0.47 -8.44 -12.44
C VAL A 149 -1.65 -8.84 -11.58
N ILE A 150 -1.37 -9.30 -10.36
CA ILE A 150 -2.34 -9.45 -9.26
C ILE A 150 -2.06 -8.30 -8.31
N LEU A 151 -2.99 -7.35 -8.20
CA LEU A 151 -2.83 -6.15 -7.40
C LEU A 151 -3.74 -6.21 -6.17
N ILE A 152 -3.13 -5.95 -5.01
CA ILE A 152 -3.80 -5.83 -3.72
C ILE A 152 -3.65 -4.38 -3.25
N ALA A 153 -4.75 -3.78 -2.80
CA ALA A 153 -4.78 -2.43 -2.21
C ALA A 153 -5.81 -2.44 -1.07
N ASN A 154 -5.35 -2.73 0.13
CA ASN A 154 -6.21 -2.79 1.31
C ASN A 154 -6.20 -1.44 2.04
N GLU A 155 -7.38 -0.81 2.19
CA GLU A 155 -7.55 0.47 2.90
C GLU A 155 -6.56 1.57 2.46
N VAL A 156 -6.38 1.74 1.14
CA VAL A 156 -5.43 2.70 0.57
C VAL A 156 -6.13 3.87 -0.11
N LEU A 157 -7.29 3.63 -0.75
CA LEU A 157 -7.92 4.64 -1.60
C LEU A 157 -8.42 5.86 -0.81
N ASP A 158 -8.79 5.68 0.44
CA ASP A 158 -9.20 6.73 1.38
C ASP A 158 -8.03 7.61 1.88
N CYS A 159 -6.80 7.12 1.72
CA CYS A 159 -5.58 7.87 2.01
C CYS A 159 -5.08 8.70 0.80
N LEU A 160 -5.71 8.53 -0.36
CA LEU A 160 -5.33 9.24 -1.58
C LEU A 160 -6.18 10.50 -1.79
N PRO A 161 -5.60 11.57 -2.34
CA PRO A 161 -6.34 12.80 -2.61
C PRO A 161 -7.39 12.59 -3.71
N ALA A 162 -8.66 12.76 -3.37
CA ALA A 162 -9.78 12.62 -4.30
C ALA A 162 -10.16 13.97 -4.90
N ARG A 163 -10.32 14.03 -6.23
CA ARG A 163 -10.89 15.18 -6.92
C ARG A 163 -12.41 15.14 -6.79
N GLN A 164 -12.99 16.27 -6.41
CA GLN A 164 -14.43 16.44 -6.32
C GLN A 164 -14.92 17.23 -7.53
N SER A 165 -16.02 16.79 -8.13
CA SER A 165 -16.69 17.48 -9.21
C SER A 165 -18.16 17.67 -8.85
N VAL A 166 -18.69 18.87 -9.13
CA VAL A 166 -20.10 19.20 -8.95
C VAL A 166 -20.72 19.34 -10.33
N LYS A 167 -21.82 18.63 -10.57
CA LYS A 167 -22.61 18.83 -11.79
C LYS A 167 -23.31 20.19 -11.68
N THR A 168 -22.98 21.09 -12.58
CA THR A 168 -23.72 22.36 -12.76
C THR A 168 -24.87 22.11 -13.74
N GLU A 169 -26.02 22.79 -13.52
CA GLU A 169 -27.17 22.76 -14.44
C GLU A 169 -26.80 23.40 -15.79
#